data_9f8f8461e7a3dabcab7c25717cf9c19f
#
_entry.id   9f8f8461e7a3dabcab7c25717cf9c19f
#
_cell.length_a   1.000
_cell.length_b   1.000
_cell.length_c   1.000
_cell.angle_alpha   90.00
_cell.angle_beta   90.00
_cell.angle_gamma   90.00
#
_symmetry.space_group_name_H-M   'P 1'
#
loop_
_entity.id
_entity.type
_entity.pdbx_description
1 polymer ?
#
loop_
_entity_poly.entity_id
_entity_poly.type
_entity_poly.pdbx_seq_one_letter_code
_entity_poly.pdbx_strand_id
1 'polypeptide(L)'
;MKSIVYWRVLVNSTKESTVKKLLTPLLELLGAGVRIEKQETYWKDNALTDVNISQPIKFQSFESELIGVLKTSSSISFNWYLTLPEGLSNTTGIVFSGVADATSMNGIAWVSFDVLHE
;
A
#
# COMPACT_ATOMS: atom_id res chain seq x y z
N MET A 1 -3.16 18.50 -7.49
CA MET A 1 -2.59 18.18 -6.17
C MET A 1 -1.82 16.88 -6.26
N LYS A 2 -0.75 16.76 -5.50
CA LYS A 2 0.09 15.57 -5.49
C LYS A 2 0.07 14.91 -4.13
N SER A 3 0.00 13.58 -4.14
CA SER A 3 0.13 12.77 -2.95
C SER A 3 1.06 11.61 -3.20
N ILE A 4 1.53 11.01 -2.13
CA ILE A 4 2.25 9.76 -2.18
C ILE A 4 1.49 8.76 -1.30
N VAL A 5 1.23 7.58 -1.85
CA VAL A 5 0.72 6.47 -1.06
C VAL A 5 1.91 5.57 -0.73
N TYR A 6 2.13 5.36 0.56
CA TYR A 6 3.13 4.42 1.04
C TYR A 6 2.45 3.12 1.40
N TRP A 7 2.79 2.08 0.65
CA TRP A 7 2.29 0.73 0.87
C TRP A 7 3.33 -0.07 1.63
N ARG A 8 2.90 -0.78 2.64
CA ARG A 8 3.74 -1.76 3.34
C ARG A 8 3.12 -3.13 3.19
N VAL A 9 3.93 -4.09 2.74
CA VAL A 9 3.46 -5.44 2.40
C VAL A 9 4.32 -6.45 3.11
N LEU A 10 3.69 -7.48 3.68
CA LEU A 10 4.40 -8.65 4.18
C LEU A 10 4.21 -9.78 3.17
N VAL A 11 5.32 -10.21 2.58
CA VAL A 11 5.35 -11.25 1.56
C VAL A 11 5.71 -12.58 2.21
N ASN A 12 4.96 -13.63 1.88
CA ASN A 12 5.08 -14.94 2.50
C ASN A 12 6.23 -15.77 1.93
N SER A 13 7.42 -15.18 1.88
CA SER A 13 8.68 -15.81 1.48
C SER A 13 9.84 -14.90 1.85
N THR A 14 11.03 -15.48 2.02
CA THR A 14 12.28 -14.73 2.18
C THR A 14 13.23 -14.97 1.02
N LYS A 15 12.86 -15.84 0.09
CA LYS A 15 13.65 -16.10 -1.11
C LYS A 15 13.44 -14.95 -2.10
N GLU A 16 14.52 -14.27 -2.46
CA GLU A 16 14.48 -13.07 -3.29
C GLU A 16 13.71 -13.25 -4.61
N SER A 17 13.95 -14.33 -5.32
CA SER A 17 13.26 -14.61 -6.58
C SER A 17 11.78 -14.84 -6.39
N THR A 18 11.37 -15.48 -5.31
CA THR A 18 9.96 -15.71 -4.97
C THR A 18 9.27 -14.42 -4.56
N VAL A 19 9.93 -13.60 -3.74
CA VAL A 19 9.42 -12.28 -3.33
C VAL A 19 9.15 -11.42 -4.57
N LYS A 20 10.09 -11.35 -5.50
CA LYS A 20 9.94 -10.61 -6.74
C LYS A 20 8.74 -11.08 -7.55
N LYS A 21 8.60 -12.39 -7.68
CA LYS A 21 7.48 -13.01 -8.41
C LYS A 21 6.13 -12.68 -7.76
N LEU A 22 6.05 -12.75 -6.43
CA LEU A 22 4.82 -12.48 -5.70
C LEU A 22 4.45 -11.00 -5.69
N LEU A 23 5.42 -10.09 -5.75
CA LEU A 23 5.20 -8.65 -5.80
C LEU A 23 4.76 -8.16 -7.18
N THR A 24 5.09 -8.87 -8.25
CA THR A 24 4.83 -8.41 -9.62
C THR A 24 3.37 -8.03 -9.87
N PRO A 25 2.36 -8.85 -9.50
CA PRO A 25 0.96 -8.45 -9.70
C PRO A 25 0.58 -7.18 -8.94
N LEU A 26 1.11 -7.00 -7.73
CA LEU A 26 0.85 -5.80 -6.95
C LEU A 26 1.46 -4.57 -7.60
N LEU A 27 2.71 -4.65 -8.05
CA LEU A 27 3.39 -3.53 -8.71
C LEU A 27 2.68 -3.15 -10.01
N GLU A 28 2.18 -4.12 -10.76
CA GLU A 28 1.39 -3.87 -11.96
C GLU A 28 0.07 -3.18 -11.63
N LEU A 29 -0.60 -3.59 -10.56
CA LEU A 29 -1.83 -2.95 -10.09
C LEU A 29 -1.60 -1.50 -9.71
N LEU A 30 -0.50 -1.21 -9.00
CA LEU A 30 -0.17 0.14 -8.55
C LEU A 30 0.26 1.07 -9.69
N GLY A 31 0.81 0.50 -10.77
CA GLY A 31 1.07 1.23 -12.01
C GLY A 31 2.44 1.91 -12.08
N ALA A 32 2.55 2.81 -13.05
CA ALA A 32 3.80 3.50 -13.37
C ALA A 32 4.25 4.43 -12.24
N GLY A 33 5.57 4.57 -12.09
CA GLY A 33 6.16 5.45 -11.09
C GLY A 33 6.27 4.86 -9.70
N VAL A 34 5.76 3.64 -9.49
CA VAL A 34 5.86 2.95 -8.21
C VAL A 34 7.30 2.50 -7.95
N ARG A 35 7.74 2.61 -6.70
CA ARG A 35 9.12 2.26 -6.31
C ARG A 35 9.13 1.44 -5.05
N ILE A 36 10.02 0.43 -5.01
CA ILE A 36 10.33 -0.28 -3.78
C ILE A 36 11.36 0.57 -3.02
N GLU A 37 10.96 1.11 -1.88
CA GLU A 37 11.82 1.97 -1.07
C GLU A 37 12.71 1.14 -0.13
N LYS A 38 12.19 0.02 0.38
CA LYS A 38 12.90 -0.83 1.33
C LYS A 38 12.37 -2.25 1.24
N GLN A 39 13.26 -3.22 1.40
CA GLN A 39 12.91 -4.64 1.42
C GLN A 39 13.86 -5.35 2.38
N GLU A 40 13.30 -5.99 3.41
CA GLU A 40 14.07 -6.69 4.43
C GLU A 40 13.27 -7.83 5.04
N THR A 41 13.95 -8.78 5.68
CA THR A 41 13.30 -9.84 6.44
C THR A 41 12.50 -9.19 7.58
N TYR A 42 11.24 -9.64 7.76
CA TYR A 42 10.40 -9.09 8.82
C TYR A 42 10.91 -9.51 10.20
N TRP A 43 11.09 -8.55 11.10
CA TRP A 43 11.70 -8.80 12.41
C TRP A 43 10.84 -9.63 13.35
N LYS A 44 9.51 -9.63 13.18
CA LYS A 44 8.58 -10.42 14.01
C LYS A 44 8.41 -11.84 13.52
N ASP A 45 8.67 -12.10 12.24
CA ASP A 45 8.50 -13.41 11.63
C ASP A 45 9.50 -13.55 10.48
N ASN A 46 10.56 -14.31 10.71
CA ASN A 46 11.63 -14.46 9.73
C ASN A 46 11.25 -15.30 8.49
N ALA A 47 10.02 -15.77 8.41
CA ALA A 47 9.47 -16.40 7.21
C ALA A 47 8.87 -15.37 6.23
N LEU A 48 8.75 -14.11 6.64
CA LEU A 48 8.15 -13.04 5.85
C LEU A 48 9.19 -12.00 5.44
N THR A 49 8.95 -11.36 4.31
CA THR A 49 9.71 -10.19 3.85
C THR A 49 8.83 -8.96 3.97
N ASP A 50 9.37 -7.93 4.61
CA ASP A 50 8.74 -6.62 4.77
C ASP A 50 9.17 -5.71 3.63
N VAL A 51 8.22 -5.28 2.81
CA VAL A 51 8.48 -4.45 1.63
C VAL A 51 7.73 -3.14 1.75
N ASN A 52 8.45 -2.04 1.58
CA ASN A 52 7.88 -0.69 1.59
C ASN A 52 7.92 -0.13 0.17
N ILE A 53 6.76 0.30 -0.32
CA ILE A 53 6.56 0.74 -1.70
C ILE A 53 5.97 2.15 -1.69
N SER A 54 6.49 3.04 -2.54
CA SER A 54 5.90 4.35 -2.73
C SER A 54 5.19 4.42 -4.08
N GLN A 55 4.03 5.06 -4.10
CA GLN A 55 3.20 5.26 -5.28
C GLN A 55 2.82 6.73 -5.37
N PRO A 56 3.38 7.48 -6.33
CA PRO A 56 2.95 8.85 -6.56
C PRO A 56 1.57 8.85 -7.22
N ILE A 57 0.68 9.69 -6.73
CA ILE A 57 -0.65 9.86 -7.32
C ILE A 57 -0.95 11.34 -7.53
N LYS A 58 -1.76 11.63 -8.56
CA LYS A 58 -2.32 12.95 -8.82
C LYS A 58 -3.83 12.86 -8.72
N PHE A 59 -4.43 13.88 -8.14
CA PHE A 59 -5.87 13.91 -7.96
C PHE A 59 -6.40 15.35 -8.06
N GLN A 60 -7.67 15.49 -8.39
CA GLN A 60 -8.31 16.81 -8.53
C GLN A 60 -8.96 17.27 -7.22
N SER A 61 -9.38 16.32 -6.39
CA SER A 61 -10.05 16.61 -5.13
C SER A 61 -9.74 15.51 -4.12
N PHE A 62 -9.97 15.79 -2.84
CA PHE A 62 -9.84 14.79 -1.79
C PHE A 62 -10.76 13.58 -2.05
N GLU A 63 -11.98 13.83 -2.52
CA GLU A 63 -12.94 12.76 -2.83
C GLU A 63 -12.42 11.84 -3.93
N SER A 64 -11.85 12.40 -4.99
CA SER A 64 -11.29 11.59 -6.09
C SER A 64 -10.07 10.79 -5.65
N GLU A 65 -9.24 11.35 -4.76
CA GLU A 65 -8.11 10.65 -4.16
C GLU A 65 -8.60 9.47 -3.32
N LEU A 66 -9.55 9.73 -2.42
CA LEU A 66 -10.11 8.70 -1.55
C LEU A 66 -10.70 7.55 -2.38
N ILE A 67 -11.53 7.87 -3.37
CA ILE A 67 -12.14 6.86 -4.26
C ILE A 67 -11.07 6.07 -5.00
N GLY A 68 -10.05 6.73 -5.54
CA GLY A 68 -8.97 6.08 -6.26
C GLY A 68 -8.20 5.09 -5.40
N VAL A 69 -7.81 5.50 -4.20
CA VAL A 69 -7.08 4.63 -3.26
C VAL A 69 -7.98 3.47 -2.80
N LEU A 70 -9.26 3.73 -2.51
CA LEU A 70 -10.18 2.67 -2.09
C LEU A 70 -10.43 1.65 -3.20
N LYS A 71 -10.51 2.08 -4.46
CA LYS A 71 -10.63 1.16 -5.61
C LYS A 71 -9.40 0.25 -5.71
N THR A 72 -8.21 0.83 -5.60
CA THR A 72 -6.97 0.05 -5.61
C THR A 72 -6.94 -0.93 -4.44
N SER A 73 -7.28 -0.47 -3.25
CA SER A 73 -7.31 -1.30 -2.04
C SER A 73 -8.29 -2.46 -2.17
N SER A 74 -9.45 -2.26 -2.78
CA SER A 74 -10.46 -3.31 -2.95
C SER A 74 -9.99 -4.44 -3.87
N SER A 75 -9.02 -4.17 -4.75
CA SER A 75 -8.40 -5.19 -5.58
C SER A 75 -7.37 -6.05 -4.82
N ILE A 76 -6.96 -5.58 -3.65
CA ILE A 76 -5.96 -6.28 -2.81
C ILE A 76 -6.65 -7.09 -1.72
N SER A 77 -7.67 -6.53 -1.07
CA SER A 77 -8.39 -7.18 0.01
C SER A 77 -9.83 -6.67 0.09
N PHE A 78 -10.71 -7.49 0.67
CA PHE A 78 -12.09 -7.09 0.97
C PHE A 78 -12.26 -6.54 2.39
N ASN A 79 -11.29 -6.77 3.26
CA ASN A 79 -11.39 -6.44 4.68
C ASN A 79 -10.36 -5.40 5.09
N TRP A 80 -10.69 -4.13 4.87
CA TRP A 80 -9.84 -3.01 5.25
C TRP A 80 -10.35 -2.34 6.52
N TYR A 81 -9.42 -2.08 7.45
CA TYR A 81 -9.64 -1.19 8.58
C TYR A 81 -9.10 0.18 8.20
N LEU A 82 -9.98 1.16 8.03
CA LEU A 82 -9.61 2.50 7.56
C LEU A 82 -9.58 3.49 8.71
N THR A 83 -8.58 4.36 8.69
CA THR A 83 -8.52 5.54 9.56
C THR A 83 -8.65 6.78 8.67
N LEU A 84 -9.78 7.48 8.81
CA LEU A 84 -10.07 8.67 8.04
C LEU A 84 -9.86 9.92 8.90
N PRO A 85 -9.49 11.06 8.30
CA PRO A 85 -9.33 12.30 9.05
C PRO A 85 -10.68 12.83 9.55
N GLU A 86 -10.65 13.60 10.62
CA GLU A 86 -11.79 14.36 11.08
C GLU A 86 -12.00 15.56 10.14
N GLY A 87 -12.87 15.40 9.15
CA GLY A 87 -13.15 16.42 8.17
C GLY A 87 -12.23 16.34 6.94
N LEU A 88 -12.68 16.99 5.87
CA LEU A 88 -12.03 16.99 4.56
C LEU A 88 -11.11 18.22 4.44
N SER A 89 -10.16 18.38 5.32
CA SER A 89 -9.24 19.51 5.28
C SER A 89 -7.96 19.15 4.53
N ASN A 90 -7.39 20.13 3.82
CA ASN A 90 -6.08 20.02 3.18
C ASN A 90 -4.98 20.11 4.23
N THR A 91 -4.73 19.00 4.93
CA THR A 91 -3.64 18.94 5.90
C THR A 91 -2.40 18.34 5.25
N THR A 92 -1.23 18.76 5.69
CA THR A 92 0.03 18.10 5.37
C THR A 92 0.21 16.89 6.29
N GLY A 93 0.97 15.90 5.82
CA GLY A 93 1.20 14.68 6.57
C GLY A 93 0.23 13.56 6.17
N ILE A 94 0.01 12.61 7.08
CA ILE A 94 -0.87 11.46 6.81
C ILE A 94 -2.32 11.93 6.78
N VAL A 95 -2.98 11.75 5.64
CA VAL A 95 -4.35 12.20 5.42
C VAL A 95 -5.34 11.10 5.76
N PHE A 96 -5.06 9.88 5.33
CA PHE A 96 -5.82 8.69 5.72
C PHE A 96 -4.96 7.45 5.52
N SER A 97 -5.36 6.36 6.17
CA SER A 97 -4.61 5.10 6.14
C SER A 97 -5.54 3.90 6.20
N GLY A 98 -4.99 2.74 5.89
CA GLY A 98 -5.73 1.49 5.96
C GLY A 98 -4.83 0.32 6.28
N VAL A 99 -5.41 -0.72 6.89
CA VAL A 99 -4.72 -1.97 7.22
C VAL A 99 -5.62 -3.13 6.82
N ALA A 100 -5.05 -4.14 6.16
CA ALA A 100 -5.72 -5.39 5.85
C ALA A 100 -4.90 -6.56 6.37
N ASP A 101 -5.49 -7.34 7.30
CA ASP A 101 -4.84 -8.50 7.93
C ASP A 101 -4.72 -9.69 6.99
N ALA A 102 -5.48 -9.71 5.90
CA ALA A 102 -5.46 -10.75 4.90
C ALA A 102 -5.68 -10.14 3.52
N THR A 103 -5.15 -10.78 2.48
CA THR A 103 -5.30 -10.30 1.11
C THR A 103 -5.79 -11.40 0.20
N SER A 104 -6.37 -11.00 -0.93
CA SER A 104 -6.74 -11.91 -2.01
C SER A 104 -5.59 -12.17 -2.99
N MET A 105 -4.45 -11.52 -2.79
CA MET A 105 -3.27 -11.69 -3.64
C MET A 105 -2.40 -12.83 -3.10
N ASN A 106 -2.06 -13.77 -3.99
CA ASN A 106 -1.26 -14.93 -3.64
C ASN A 106 0.10 -14.52 -3.05
N GLY A 107 0.42 -15.07 -1.87
CA GLY A 107 1.70 -14.85 -1.21
C GLY A 107 1.84 -13.51 -0.50
N ILE A 108 0.82 -12.66 -0.54
CA ILE A 108 0.79 -11.40 0.21
C ILE A 108 -0.03 -11.62 1.48
N ALA A 109 0.64 -11.69 2.62
CA ALA A 109 0.01 -12.06 3.89
C ALA A 109 -0.69 -10.89 4.57
N TRP A 110 -0.19 -9.67 4.37
CA TRP A 110 -0.66 -8.48 5.06
C TRP A 110 -0.27 -7.25 4.25
N VAL A 111 -1.10 -6.21 4.32
CA VAL A 111 -0.83 -4.95 3.63
C VAL A 111 -1.39 -3.78 4.41
N SER A 112 -0.67 -2.67 4.40
CA SER A 112 -1.17 -1.39 4.90
C SER A 112 -0.82 -0.28 3.93
N PHE A 113 -1.50 0.85 4.05
CA PHE A 113 -1.14 2.04 3.31
C PHE A 113 -1.32 3.30 4.16
N ASP A 114 -0.50 4.29 3.86
CA ASP A 114 -0.63 5.65 4.36
C ASP A 114 -0.64 6.60 3.17
N VAL A 115 -1.61 7.50 3.11
CA VAL A 115 -1.67 8.53 2.08
C VAL A 115 -1.15 9.82 2.68
N LEU A 116 -0.09 10.36 2.06
CA LEU A 116 0.53 11.61 2.51
C LEU A 116 0.36 12.70 1.45
N HIS A 117 -0.04 13.87 1.91
CA HIS A 117 -0.02 15.09 1.09
C HIS A 117 1.34 15.77 1.22
N GLU A 118 1.90 16.13 0.08
CA GLU A 118 3.12 16.92 0.04
C GLU A 118 2.86 18.41 0.22
#